data_8ad537edd4d89409e43f326ea123d7c7
#
_entry.id   8ad537edd4d89409e43f326ea123d7c7
#
_cell.length_a   1.000
_cell.length_b   1.000
_cell.length_c   1.000
_cell.angle_alpha   90.00
_cell.angle_beta   90.00
_cell.angle_gamma   90.00
#
_symmetry.space_group_name_H-M   'P 1'
#
loop_
_entity.id
_entity.type
_entity.pdbx_description
1 polymer ?
#
loop_
_entity_poly.entity_id
_entity_poly.type
_entity_poly.pdbx_seq_one_letter_code
_entity_poly.pdbx_strand_id
1 'polypeptide(L)' 'MAQQKYYPEEVLVEKMQSGQYGWLDYVNHFSAEWQEEYARYCEKKGLMVGDDSAEAFVRYKDEQLEAAMERGDA' A
#
# COMPACT_ATOMS: atom_id res chain seq x y z
N MET A 1 -11.18 0.92 22.37
CA MET A 1 -10.31 1.36 21.74
C MET A 1 -10.32 1.14 20.38
N ALA A 2 -10.49 2.01 19.60
CA ALA A 2 -10.61 1.82 18.25
C ALA A 2 -9.29 1.73 17.71
N GLN A 3 -8.89 0.62 17.32
CA GLN A 3 -7.68 0.46 16.70
C GLN A 3 -7.85 -0.01 15.37
N GLN A 4 -7.11 0.54 14.43
CA GLN A 4 -7.17 0.06 13.08
C GLN A 4 -6.55 -1.29 13.03
N LYS A 5 -7.17 -2.18 12.32
CA LYS A 5 -6.65 -3.52 12.18
C LYS A 5 -5.72 -3.60 11.00
N TYR A 6 -4.59 -4.24 11.23
CA TYR A 6 -3.63 -4.48 10.16
C TYR A 6 -3.54 -5.98 9.95
N TYR A 7 -3.40 -6.39 8.70
CA TYR A 7 -3.37 -7.80 8.35
C TYR A 7 -2.09 -8.13 7.61
N PRO A 8 -1.65 -9.37 7.69
CA PRO A 8 -0.48 -9.77 6.90
C PRO A 8 -0.83 -9.74 5.41
N GLU A 9 0.22 -9.69 4.62
CA GLU A 9 0.04 -9.57 3.18
C GLU A 9 -0.84 -10.67 2.61
N GLU A 10 -0.66 -11.89 3.10
CA GLU A 10 -1.45 -13.02 2.63
C GLU A 10 -2.93 -12.76 2.77
N VAL A 11 -3.33 -12.26 3.92
CA VAL A 11 -4.73 -12.01 4.18
C VAL A 11 -5.25 -10.89 3.29
N LEU A 12 -4.43 -9.86 3.11
CA LEU A 12 -4.85 -8.73 2.28
C LEU A 12 -5.03 -9.14 0.84
N VAL A 13 -4.11 -9.97 0.34
CA VAL A 13 -4.22 -10.44 -1.04
C VAL A 13 -5.49 -11.28 -1.21
N GLU A 14 -5.78 -12.10 -0.23
CA GLU A 14 -6.98 -12.91 -0.28
C GLU A 14 -8.22 -12.04 -0.34
N LYS A 15 -8.27 -11.02 0.49
CA LYS A 15 -9.43 -10.13 0.53
C LYS A 15 -9.58 -9.36 -0.76
N MET A 16 -8.47 -9.01 -1.40
CA MET A 16 -8.52 -8.33 -2.67
C MET A 16 -9.00 -9.27 -3.77
N GLN A 17 -8.53 -10.49 -3.76
CA GLN A 17 -8.92 -11.44 -4.77
C GLN A 17 -10.40 -11.81 -4.66
N SER A 18 -10.92 -11.81 -3.45
CA SER A 18 -12.33 -12.13 -3.26
C SER A 18 -13.22 -10.93 -3.54
N GLY A 19 -12.63 -9.76 -3.75
CA GLY A 19 -13.42 -8.58 -4.01
C GLY A 19 -13.87 -7.82 -2.79
N GLN A 20 -13.42 -8.23 -1.63
CA GLN A 20 -13.79 -7.54 -0.41
C GLN A 20 -13.05 -6.23 -0.24
N TYR A 21 -11.81 -6.18 -0.69
CA TYR A 21 -10.97 -5.00 -0.53
C TYR A 21 -10.53 -4.47 -1.89
N GLY A 22 -10.42 -3.16 -1.98
CA GLY A 22 -9.76 -2.55 -3.13
C GLY A 22 -8.34 -2.15 -2.72
N TRP A 23 -7.65 -1.46 -3.60
CA TRP A 23 -6.29 -1.04 -3.33
C TRP A 23 -6.20 -0.09 -2.14
N LEU A 24 -7.19 0.77 -2.00
CA LEU A 24 -7.20 1.70 -0.87
C LEU A 24 -7.29 0.95 0.45
N ASP A 25 -8.15 -0.06 0.50
CA ASP A 25 -8.26 -0.86 1.70
C ASP A 25 -6.98 -1.61 1.98
N TYR A 26 -6.35 -2.10 0.92
CA TYR A 26 -5.09 -2.81 1.07
C TYR A 26 -4.06 -1.93 1.78
N VAL A 27 -3.90 -0.70 1.29
CA VAL A 27 -2.93 0.21 1.86
C VAL A 27 -3.29 0.57 3.29
N ASN A 28 -4.56 0.82 3.54
CA ASN A 28 -5.01 1.24 4.85
C ASN A 28 -4.85 0.17 5.92
N HIS A 29 -4.90 -1.08 5.51
CA HIS A 29 -4.78 -2.18 6.46
C HIS A 29 -3.45 -2.89 6.40
N PHE A 30 -2.52 -2.37 5.64
CA PHE A 30 -1.21 -2.97 5.54
C PHE A 30 -0.36 -2.63 6.75
N SER A 31 -0.23 -1.35 7.06
CA SER A 31 0.49 -0.93 8.25
C SER A 31 0.30 0.57 8.42
N ALA A 32 0.57 1.03 9.64
CA ALA A 32 0.48 2.46 9.92
C ALA A 32 1.50 3.23 9.10
N GLU A 33 2.67 2.63 8.90
CA GLU A 33 3.71 3.25 8.13
C GLU A 33 3.27 3.49 6.69
N TRP A 34 2.65 2.50 6.09
CA TRP A 34 2.16 2.61 4.74
C TRP A 34 1.06 3.67 4.62
N GLN A 35 0.23 3.76 5.64
CA GLN A 35 -0.81 4.79 5.63
C GLN A 35 -0.21 6.18 5.57
N GLU A 36 0.79 6.42 6.37
CA GLU A 36 1.46 7.71 6.40
C GLU A 36 2.17 7.99 5.09
N GLU A 37 2.87 7.00 4.59
CA GLU A 37 3.60 7.19 3.34
C GLU A 37 2.66 7.43 2.18
N TYR A 38 1.54 6.73 2.18
CA TYR A 38 0.55 6.90 1.14
C TYR A 38 -0.03 8.32 1.17
N ALA A 39 -0.31 8.82 2.35
CA ALA A 39 -0.83 10.17 2.48
C ALA A 39 0.16 11.18 1.93
N ARG A 40 1.42 11.02 2.26
CA ARG A 40 2.45 11.90 1.75
C ARG A 40 2.61 11.77 0.25
N TYR A 41 2.53 10.55 -0.24
CA TYR A 41 2.65 10.30 -1.66
C TYR A 41 1.54 11.03 -2.42
N CYS A 42 0.31 10.94 -1.95
CA CYS A 42 -0.79 11.63 -2.59
C CYS A 42 -0.61 13.13 -2.54
N GLU A 43 -0.18 13.63 -1.40
CA GLU A 43 0.02 15.06 -1.24
C GLU A 43 1.12 15.56 -2.17
N LYS A 44 2.21 14.84 -2.21
CA LYS A 44 3.34 15.23 -3.01
C LYS A 44 3.02 15.22 -4.49
N LYS A 45 2.24 14.27 -4.94
CA LYS A 45 1.90 14.14 -6.34
C LYS A 45 0.62 14.85 -6.72
N GLY A 46 -0.07 15.41 -5.73
CA GLY A 46 -1.32 16.08 -6.00
C GLY A 46 -2.44 15.14 -6.40
N LEU A 47 -2.41 13.93 -5.84
CA LEU A 47 -3.42 12.94 -6.16
C LEU A 47 -4.48 12.89 -5.10
N MET A 48 -5.67 12.47 -5.50
CA MET A 48 -6.73 12.30 -4.54
C MET A 48 -6.67 10.90 -3.97
N VAL A 49 -7.05 10.78 -2.71
CA VAL A 49 -7.07 9.48 -2.07
C VAL A 49 -8.14 8.63 -2.72
N GLY A 50 -7.77 7.44 -3.11
CA GLY A 50 -8.70 6.52 -3.75
C GLY A 50 -7.98 5.28 -4.23
N ASP A 51 -8.74 4.39 -4.86
CA ASP A 51 -8.18 3.13 -5.33
C ASP A 51 -7.09 3.35 -6.37
N ASP A 52 -7.29 4.30 -7.25
CA ASP A 52 -6.32 4.55 -8.31
C ASP A 52 -4.99 5.00 -7.75
N SER A 53 -5.02 5.96 -6.84
CA SER A 53 -3.77 6.44 -6.26
C SER A 53 -3.15 5.40 -5.36
N ALA A 54 -3.98 4.58 -4.70
CA ALA A 54 -3.47 3.52 -3.86
C ALA A 54 -2.76 2.46 -4.70
N GLU A 55 -3.31 2.14 -5.85
CA GLU A 55 -2.66 1.19 -6.74
C GLU A 55 -1.31 1.75 -7.20
N ALA A 56 -1.28 3.02 -7.56
CA ALA A 56 -0.03 3.63 -7.99
C ALA A 56 1.00 3.61 -6.87
N PHE A 57 0.55 3.83 -5.64
CA PHE A 57 1.44 3.82 -4.50
C PHE A 57 2.02 2.42 -4.28
N VAL A 58 1.19 1.39 -4.39
CA VAL A 58 1.66 0.04 -4.19
C VAL A 58 2.70 -0.32 -5.25
N ARG A 59 2.46 0.06 -6.48
CA ARG A 59 3.42 -0.18 -7.55
C ARG A 59 4.72 0.55 -7.30
N TYR A 60 4.61 1.76 -6.81
CA TYR A 60 5.78 2.56 -6.49
C TYR A 60 6.62 1.85 -5.43
N LYS A 61 5.97 1.30 -4.39
CA LYS A 61 6.69 0.59 -3.35
C LYS A 61 7.33 -0.68 -3.90
N ASP A 62 6.63 -1.37 -4.76
CA ASP A 62 7.17 -2.58 -5.37
C ASP A 62 8.41 -2.29 -6.19
N GLU A 63 8.36 -1.24 -6.96
CA GLU A 63 9.48 -0.86 -7.79
C GLU A 63 10.69 -0.50 -6.94
N GLN A 64 10.46 0.20 -5.84
CA GLN A 64 11.54 0.55 -4.97
C GLN A 64 12.20 -0.68 -4.36
N LEU A 65 11.39 -1.62 -3.97
CA LEU A 65 11.89 -2.85 -3.39
C LEU A 65 12.70 -3.63 -4.41
N GLU A 66 12.20 -3.73 -5.62
CA GLU A 66 12.88 -4.42 -6.68
C GLU A 66 14.20 -3.76 -7.01
N ALA A 67 14.21 -2.45 -7.10
CA ALA A 67 15.42 -1.73 -7.40
C ALA A 67 16.47 -1.95 -6.32
N ALA A 68 16.04 -1.98 -5.09
CA ALA A 68 16.95 -2.21 -3.99
C ALA A 68 17.55 -3.61 -4.06
N MET A 69 16.72 -4.58 -4.39
CA MET A 69 17.20 -5.94 -4.51
C MET A 69 18.14 -6.11 -5.68
N GLU A 70 17.81 -5.42 -6.77
CA GLU A 70 18.63 -5.54 -7.93
C GLU A 70 19.98 -4.94 -7.71
N ARG A 71 20.11 -3.89 -6.96
CA ARG A 71 21.34 -3.29 -6.67
C ARG A 71 22.22 -4.19 -5.90
N GLY A 72 21.68 -5.14 -5.41
CA GLY A 72 22.39 -6.10 -4.91
C GLY A 72 23.08 -5.99 -3.85
N ASP A 73 22.85 -5.40 -3.26
CA ASP A 73 23.40 -5.28 -2.31
C ASP A 73 23.63 -6.18 -1.66
N ALA A 74 23.76 -6.82 -1.97
CA ALA A 74 24.03 -7.80 -1.28
C ALA A 74 24.86 -7.73 -0.73
#